data_4c008fb79097da975419f094bad640a1
#
_entry.id   4c008fb79097da975419f094bad640a1
#
_cell.length_a   1.000
_cell.length_b   1.000
_cell.length_c   1.000
_cell.angle_alpha   90.00
_cell.angle_beta   90.00
_cell.angle_gamma   90.00
#
_symmetry.space_group_name_H-M   'P 1'
#
loop_
_entity.id
_entity.type
_entity.pdbx_description
1 polymer ?
#
loop_
_entity_poly.entity_id
_entity_poly.type
_entity_poly.pdbx_seq_one_letter_code
_entity_poly.pdbx_strand_id
1 'polypeptide(L)'
;MKIVFELSDGLTLVIGDNGDGKTTFFEALEWLFDTSKDNKSESNISEMRKAEIGMGDCDEVSVTMTFEHGGEKEICKKFIFEKTSDNLLKTRDFSFVGYEIVGSERHNRDGKILLESCFDTVIRRYCLFKGERELNVFDNNTALKTLVDTFSGIKQFDNLVEMTSYFEQQSDNLVTKELRKDKKQEAIIKQLEFDLGKVQSVRTYSWVN
;
A
#
# COMPACT_ATOMS: atom_id res chain seq x y z
N MET A 1 15.40 22.62 -12.04
CA MET A 1 16.41 21.56 -12.26
C MET A 1 15.67 20.26 -12.49
N LYS A 2 16.02 19.48 -13.51
CA LYS A 2 15.43 18.16 -13.76
C LYS A 2 16.54 17.13 -13.63
N ILE A 3 16.32 16.10 -12.81
CA ILE A 3 17.22 14.98 -12.65
C ILE A 3 16.46 13.73 -13.12
N VAL A 4 17.12 12.90 -13.93
CA VAL A 4 16.56 11.65 -14.45
C VAL A 4 17.46 10.51 -13.99
N PHE A 5 16.86 9.50 -13.37
CA PHE A 5 17.54 8.26 -13.01
C PHE A 5 16.91 7.12 -13.82
N GLU A 6 17.78 6.35 -14.48
CA GLU A 6 17.38 5.11 -15.14
C GLU A 6 17.83 3.95 -14.26
N LEU A 7 16.88 3.20 -13.75
CA LEU A 7 17.12 2.01 -12.94
C LEU A 7 16.94 0.79 -13.84
N SER A 8 17.95 -0.05 -13.90
CA SER A 8 17.91 -1.31 -14.63
C SER A 8 17.62 -2.48 -13.69
N ASP A 9 17.31 -3.64 -14.26
CA ASP A 9 17.22 -4.88 -13.51
C ASP A 9 18.55 -5.20 -12.82
N GLY A 10 18.46 -5.66 -11.58
CA GLY A 10 19.61 -6.02 -10.75
C GLY A 10 20.04 -4.90 -9.80
N LEU A 11 21.35 -4.75 -9.59
CA LEU A 11 21.93 -3.79 -8.65
C LEU A 11 22.29 -2.48 -9.35
N THR A 12 21.62 -1.40 -8.97
CA THR A 12 21.97 -0.04 -9.37
C THR A 12 22.65 0.70 -8.22
N LEU A 13 23.86 1.22 -8.43
CA LEU A 13 24.61 2.01 -7.46
C LEU A 13 24.54 3.50 -7.82
N VAL A 14 24.01 4.31 -6.91
CA VAL A 14 23.99 5.77 -7.01
C VAL A 14 25.18 6.32 -6.21
N ILE A 15 26.23 6.75 -6.91
CA ILE A 15 27.49 7.24 -6.33
C ILE A 15 27.59 8.75 -6.57
N GLY A 16 28.12 9.47 -5.61
CA GLY A 16 28.36 10.91 -5.70
C GLY A 16 28.91 11.46 -4.39
N ASP A 17 29.39 12.70 -4.41
CA ASP A 17 29.89 13.39 -3.23
C ASP A 17 28.76 13.85 -2.29
N ASN A 18 29.12 14.35 -1.11
CA ASN A 18 28.14 14.92 -0.19
C ASN A 18 27.54 16.18 -0.80
N GLY A 19 26.22 16.19 -0.91
CA GLY A 19 25.48 17.31 -1.54
C GLY A 19 25.01 17.02 -2.98
N ASP A 20 25.42 15.95 -3.63
CA ASP A 20 25.03 15.60 -5.01
C ASP A 20 23.56 15.15 -5.17
N GLY A 21 22.78 15.20 -4.11
CA GLY A 21 21.36 14.90 -4.17
C GLY A 21 21.00 13.41 -4.03
N LYS A 22 21.92 12.54 -3.57
CA LYS A 22 21.60 11.12 -3.30
C LYS A 22 20.42 10.96 -2.34
N THR A 23 20.45 11.71 -1.25
CA THR A 23 19.34 11.71 -0.27
C THR A 23 18.05 12.26 -0.89
N THR A 24 18.16 13.30 -1.71
CA THR A 24 17.01 13.90 -2.40
C THR A 24 16.33 12.92 -3.34
N PHE A 25 17.08 12.02 -3.97
CA PHE A 25 16.49 10.94 -4.77
C PHE A 25 15.61 10.01 -3.92
N PHE A 26 16.11 9.56 -2.77
CA PHE A 26 15.31 8.73 -1.86
C PHE A 26 14.10 9.48 -1.30
N GLU A 27 14.26 10.74 -0.91
CA GLU A 27 13.17 11.59 -0.42
C GLU A 27 12.08 11.81 -1.49
N ALA A 28 12.48 11.93 -2.76
CA ALA A 28 11.55 12.02 -3.87
C ALA A 28 10.74 10.74 -4.05
N LEU A 29 11.38 9.57 -3.93
CA LEU A 29 10.68 8.27 -3.96
C LEU A 29 9.75 8.11 -2.75
N GLU A 30 10.22 8.39 -1.53
CA GLU A 30 9.38 8.36 -0.34
C GLU A 30 8.15 9.24 -0.50
N TRP A 31 8.33 10.47 -1.01
CA TRP A 31 7.23 11.37 -1.27
C TRP A 31 6.27 10.84 -2.33
N LEU A 32 6.78 10.22 -3.41
CA LEU A 32 5.95 9.62 -4.46
C LEU A 32 5.12 8.47 -3.92
N PHE A 33 5.71 7.63 -3.06
CA PHE A 33 5.07 6.45 -2.48
C PHE A 33 4.19 6.75 -1.26
N ASP A 34 4.27 7.94 -0.67
CA ASP A 34 3.38 8.35 0.43
C ASP A 34 1.98 8.68 -0.09
N THR A 35 1.07 7.72 0.04
CA THR A 35 -0.35 7.89 -0.33
C THR A 35 -1.22 8.36 0.83
N SER A 36 -0.65 8.46 2.05
CA SER A 36 -1.41 8.73 3.28
C SER A 36 -1.81 10.19 3.43
N LYS A 37 -1.11 11.10 2.78
CA LYS A 37 -1.34 12.55 2.87
C LYS A 37 -1.07 13.23 1.53
N ASP A 38 -1.87 14.24 1.24
CA ASP A 38 -1.51 15.29 0.29
C ASP A 38 -0.32 16.08 0.88
N ASN A 39 0.85 15.45 0.90
CA ASN A 39 2.03 16.02 1.55
C ASN A 39 2.59 17.14 0.69
N LYS A 40 2.01 18.33 0.88
CA LYS A 40 2.36 19.60 0.25
C LYS A 40 3.38 20.32 1.14
N SER A 41 4.43 19.61 1.54
CA SER A 41 5.37 20.15 2.50
C SER A 41 6.34 21.12 1.84
N GLU A 42 6.51 22.28 2.43
CA GLU A 42 7.59 23.23 2.07
C GLU A 42 8.98 22.59 2.20
N SER A 43 9.12 21.53 2.98
CA SER A 43 10.35 20.76 3.11
C SER A 43 10.80 20.07 1.81
N ASN A 44 9.88 19.87 0.86
CA ASN A 44 10.18 19.29 -0.45
C ASN A 44 10.78 20.33 -1.43
N ILE A 45 10.88 21.59 -1.00
CA ILE A 45 11.42 22.69 -1.80
C ILE A 45 12.77 23.08 -1.20
N SER A 46 13.84 23.04 -2.00
CA SER A 46 15.17 23.45 -1.52
C SER A 46 15.19 24.93 -1.14
N GLU A 47 15.97 25.29 -0.11
CA GLU A 47 16.14 26.67 0.34
C GLU A 47 16.67 27.58 -0.77
N MET A 48 17.56 27.05 -1.62
CA MET A 48 18.06 27.78 -2.78
C MET A 48 16.91 28.16 -3.72
N ARG A 49 15.99 27.21 -3.98
CA ARG A 49 14.83 27.46 -4.86
C ARG A 49 13.85 28.45 -4.24
N LYS A 50 13.62 28.38 -2.94
CA LYS A 50 12.79 29.36 -2.21
C LYS A 50 13.33 30.78 -2.31
N ALA A 51 14.68 30.93 -2.32
CA ALA A 51 15.33 32.22 -2.45
C ALA A 51 15.27 32.77 -3.88
N GLU A 52 15.32 31.93 -4.89
CA GLU A 52 15.30 32.34 -6.30
C GLU A 52 13.94 32.83 -6.79
N ILE A 53 12.86 32.32 -6.19
CA ILE A 53 11.49 32.65 -6.61
C ILE A 53 11.14 34.07 -6.16
N GLY A 54 10.63 34.87 -7.10
CA GLY A 54 10.10 36.20 -6.86
C GLY A 54 8.74 36.18 -6.14
N MET A 55 8.41 37.33 -5.51
CA MET A 55 7.10 37.53 -4.88
C MET A 55 5.99 37.44 -5.93
N GLY A 56 4.99 36.60 -5.67
CA GLY A 56 3.86 36.39 -6.58
C GLY A 56 4.15 35.40 -7.71
N ASP A 57 5.39 34.91 -7.86
CA ASP A 57 5.72 33.94 -8.85
C ASP A 57 5.32 32.52 -8.38
N CYS A 58 4.98 31.67 -9.36
CA CYS A 58 4.67 30.26 -9.13
C CYS A 58 5.80 29.36 -9.63
N ASP A 59 6.00 28.26 -8.93
CA ASP A 59 6.89 27.20 -9.37
C ASP A 59 6.32 25.82 -9.00
N GLU A 60 6.93 24.75 -9.53
CA GLU A 60 6.44 23.39 -9.32
C GLU A 60 7.51 22.46 -8.80
N VAL A 61 7.07 21.50 -7.97
CA VAL A 61 7.83 20.29 -7.64
C VAL A 61 7.08 19.12 -8.20
N SER A 62 7.78 18.26 -8.94
CA SER A 62 7.19 17.05 -9.53
C SER A 62 8.16 15.87 -9.45
N VAL A 63 7.58 14.70 -9.21
CA VAL A 63 8.27 13.42 -9.28
C VAL A 63 7.46 12.52 -10.20
N THR A 64 8.13 11.98 -11.21
CA THR A 64 7.53 11.05 -12.17
C THR A 64 8.32 9.75 -12.15
N MET A 65 7.62 8.62 -12.10
CA MET A 65 8.20 7.29 -12.19
C MET A 65 7.49 6.51 -13.28
N THR A 66 8.30 5.97 -14.21
CA THR A 66 7.84 5.01 -15.22
C THR A 66 8.34 3.63 -14.83
N PHE A 67 7.48 2.62 -14.93
CA PHE A 67 7.78 1.26 -14.52
C PHE A 67 6.94 0.25 -15.31
N GLU A 68 7.37 -1.00 -15.32
CA GLU A 68 6.65 -2.11 -15.96
C GLU A 68 5.97 -2.99 -14.89
N HIS A 69 4.64 -3.13 -15.01
CA HIS A 69 3.84 -4.03 -14.19
C HIS A 69 2.58 -4.44 -14.95
N GLY A 70 2.65 -5.60 -15.66
CA GLY A 70 1.57 -6.01 -16.57
C GLY A 70 1.37 -5.02 -17.72
N GLY A 71 2.44 -4.38 -18.19
CA GLY A 71 2.51 -3.31 -19.16
C GLY A 71 3.19 -2.06 -18.58
N GLU A 72 3.55 -1.15 -19.48
CA GLU A 72 4.21 0.09 -19.10
C GLU A 72 3.23 1.03 -18.39
N LYS A 73 3.65 1.57 -17.26
CA LYS A 73 2.87 2.48 -16.43
C LYS A 73 3.70 3.68 -16.03
N GLU A 74 3.03 4.80 -15.84
CA GLU A 74 3.64 6.03 -15.34
C GLU A 74 2.80 6.59 -14.21
N ILE A 75 3.44 7.07 -13.17
CA ILE A 75 2.83 7.85 -12.10
C ILE A 75 3.57 9.16 -11.95
N CYS A 76 2.80 10.23 -11.78
CA CYS A 76 3.33 11.58 -11.60
C CYS A 76 2.64 12.25 -10.41
N LYS A 77 3.42 12.66 -9.44
CA LYS A 77 2.98 13.45 -8.31
C LYS A 77 3.58 14.83 -8.41
N LYS A 78 2.72 15.86 -8.35
CA LYS A 78 3.13 17.25 -8.57
C LYS A 78 2.38 18.19 -7.64
N PHE A 79 3.05 19.21 -7.15
CA PHE A 79 2.39 20.38 -6.57
C PHE A 79 2.98 21.68 -7.11
N ILE A 80 2.11 22.68 -7.20
CA ILE A 80 2.43 24.03 -7.63
C ILE A 80 2.33 24.92 -6.39
N PHE A 81 3.31 25.77 -6.20
CA PHE A 81 3.35 26.71 -5.10
C PHE A 81 3.64 28.13 -5.58
N GLU A 82 3.22 29.11 -4.79
CA GLU A 82 3.42 30.52 -5.03
C GLU A 82 4.08 31.15 -3.82
N LYS A 83 5.03 32.06 -4.03
CA LYS A 83 5.65 32.82 -2.98
C LYS A 83 4.75 34.02 -2.63
N THR A 84 4.12 33.99 -1.47
CA THR A 84 3.19 35.04 -1.01
C THR A 84 3.84 36.06 -0.08
N SER A 85 4.94 35.68 0.59
CA SER A 85 5.81 36.56 1.35
C SER A 85 7.21 35.99 1.45
N ASP A 86 8.20 36.71 1.95
CA ASP A 86 9.60 36.27 2.00
C ASP A 86 9.79 34.90 2.65
N ASN A 87 8.95 34.57 3.60
CA ASN A 87 9.03 33.29 4.33
C ASN A 87 7.78 32.43 4.19
N LEU A 88 6.86 32.74 3.27
CA LEU A 88 5.61 32.00 3.14
C LEU A 88 5.37 31.53 1.69
N LEU A 89 5.33 30.23 1.52
CA LEU A 89 4.93 29.58 0.30
C LEU A 89 3.50 29.03 0.45
N LYS A 90 2.66 29.27 -0.53
CA LYS A 90 1.29 28.77 -0.56
C LYS A 90 1.14 27.76 -1.68
N THR A 91 0.71 26.56 -1.36
CA THR A 91 0.34 25.56 -2.39
C THR A 91 -0.91 26.04 -3.14
N ARG A 92 -0.81 26.12 -4.45
CA ARG A 92 -1.88 26.50 -5.36
C ARG A 92 -2.63 25.32 -5.91
N ASP A 93 -1.90 24.27 -6.27
CA ASP A 93 -2.47 23.07 -6.88
C ASP A 93 -1.68 21.83 -6.47
N PHE A 94 -2.36 20.70 -6.50
CA PHE A 94 -1.77 19.40 -6.26
C PHE A 94 -2.40 18.37 -7.20
N SER A 95 -1.57 17.54 -7.82
CA SER A 95 -2.04 16.45 -8.66
C SER A 95 -1.26 15.18 -8.42
N PHE A 96 -1.96 14.06 -8.40
CA PHE A 96 -1.38 12.73 -8.36
C PHE A 96 -2.07 11.90 -9.44
N VAL A 97 -1.42 11.75 -10.59
CA VAL A 97 -1.99 11.17 -11.80
C VAL A 97 -1.19 9.93 -12.18
N GLY A 98 -1.89 8.92 -12.64
CA GLY A 98 -1.33 7.70 -13.21
C GLY A 98 -1.69 7.55 -14.68
N TYR A 99 -0.88 6.81 -15.40
CA TYR A 99 -1.14 6.44 -16.78
C TYR A 99 -0.80 4.98 -17.02
N GLU A 100 -1.68 4.28 -17.71
CA GLU A 100 -1.42 2.98 -18.33
C GLU A 100 -1.10 3.20 -19.79
N ILE A 101 0.05 2.73 -20.24
CA ILE A 101 0.53 2.95 -21.60
C ILE A 101 0.30 1.66 -22.39
N VAL A 102 -0.58 1.74 -23.39
CA VAL A 102 -0.91 0.60 -24.25
C VAL A 102 -0.55 0.98 -25.68
N GLY A 103 0.58 0.48 -26.18
CA GLY A 103 1.15 0.91 -27.46
C GLY A 103 1.55 2.39 -27.42
N SER A 104 0.86 3.24 -28.18
CA SER A 104 1.08 4.70 -28.19
C SER A 104 0.02 5.50 -27.41
N GLU A 105 -0.96 4.83 -26.84
CA GLU A 105 -2.06 5.49 -26.13
C GLU A 105 -1.79 5.54 -24.62
N ARG A 106 -2.10 6.69 -24.00
CA ARG A 106 -2.00 6.91 -22.56
C ARG A 106 -3.40 6.98 -21.97
N HIS A 107 -3.75 5.98 -21.17
CA HIS A 107 -5.01 5.94 -20.45
C HIS A 107 -4.84 6.52 -19.05
N ASN A 108 -5.55 7.60 -18.77
CA ASN A 108 -5.50 8.29 -17.47
C ASN A 108 -6.13 7.43 -16.37
N ARG A 109 -5.46 7.38 -15.22
CA ARG A 109 -5.88 6.71 -14.00
C ARG A 109 -5.63 7.63 -12.79
N ASP A 110 -6.28 7.34 -11.69
CA ASP A 110 -5.91 7.93 -10.42
C ASP A 110 -4.52 7.41 -9.98
N GLY A 111 -3.58 8.32 -9.70
CA GLY A 111 -2.20 7.95 -9.40
C GLY A 111 -2.08 7.16 -8.11
N LYS A 112 -2.91 7.45 -7.08
CA LYS A 112 -2.94 6.71 -5.83
C LYS A 112 -3.43 5.27 -6.05
N ILE A 113 -4.55 5.12 -6.74
CA ILE A 113 -5.12 3.80 -7.04
C ILE A 113 -4.14 2.96 -7.86
N LEU A 114 -3.52 3.56 -8.90
CA LEU A 114 -2.53 2.87 -9.73
C LEU A 114 -1.31 2.45 -8.91
N LEU A 115 -0.78 3.34 -8.07
CA LEU A 115 0.35 3.03 -7.21
C LEU A 115 0.02 1.89 -6.23
N GLU A 116 -1.14 1.94 -5.57
CA GLU A 116 -1.56 0.92 -4.59
C GLU A 116 -1.82 -0.43 -5.24
N SER A 117 -2.29 -0.47 -6.49
CA SER A 117 -2.49 -1.70 -7.23
C SER A 117 -1.20 -2.38 -7.68
N CYS A 118 -0.13 -1.61 -7.91
CA CYS A 118 1.15 -2.14 -8.38
C CYS A 118 2.17 -2.38 -7.27
N PHE A 119 2.08 -1.60 -6.19
CA PHE A 119 3.03 -1.65 -5.07
C PHE A 119 2.26 -1.79 -3.76
N ASP A 120 2.27 -2.97 -3.18
CA ASP A 120 1.64 -3.22 -1.88
C ASP A 120 2.19 -2.29 -0.78
N THR A 121 1.28 -1.70 0.00
CA THR A 121 1.62 -0.70 1.03
C THR A 121 2.54 -1.25 2.12
N VAL A 122 2.43 -2.56 2.43
CA VAL A 122 3.28 -3.21 3.43
C VAL A 122 4.67 -3.43 2.86
N ILE A 123 4.76 -3.91 1.61
CA ILE A 123 6.04 -4.18 0.92
C ILE A 123 6.85 -2.89 0.77
N ARG A 124 6.22 -1.78 0.43
CA ARG A 124 6.90 -0.47 0.26
C ARG A 124 7.75 -0.07 1.46
N ARG A 125 7.29 -0.33 2.68
CA ARG A 125 8.02 -0.01 3.92
C ARG A 125 9.33 -0.78 4.05
N TYR A 126 9.42 -1.94 3.40
CA TYR A 126 10.61 -2.80 3.45
C TYR A 126 11.52 -2.66 2.24
N CYS A 127 11.03 -2.02 1.17
CA CYS A 127 11.79 -1.78 -0.05
C CYS A 127 12.46 -0.40 -0.07
N LEU A 128 11.90 0.58 0.67
CA LEU A 128 12.42 1.93 0.74
C LEU A 128 12.89 2.21 2.17
N PHE A 129 14.19 2.14 2.41
CA PHE A 129 14.78 2.43 3.72
C PHE A 129 16.01 3.36 3.58
N LYS A 130 16.11 4.28 4.51
CA LYS A 130 17.08 5.37 4.54
C LYS A 130 18.16 5.10 5.58
N GLY A 131 19.10 4.19 5.26
CA GLY A 131 20.26 3.89 6.08
C GLY A 131 20.06 2.77 7.12
N GLU A 132 21.14 2.44 7.82
CA GLU A 132 21.25 1.26 8.69
C GLU A 132 20.28 1.23 9.88
N ARG A 133 19.83 2.41 10.36
CA ARG A 133 18.94 2.51 11.53
C ARG A 133 17.51 2.07 11.25
N GLU A 134 17.10 2.03 10.00
CA GLU A 134 15.75 1.57 9.61
C GLU A 134 15.71 0.08 9.32
N LEU A 135 16.87 -0.58 9.23
CA LEU A 135 17.01 -2.02 9.05
C LEU A 135 16.71 -2.86 10.31
N ASN A 136 16.03 -2.28 11.29
CA ASN A 136 15.55 -3.01 12.50
C ASN A 136 14.54 -4.14 12.18
N VAL A 137 14.41 -4.52 10.91
CA VAL A 137 13.63 -5.69 10.47
C VAL A 137 14.15 -6.97 11.13
N PHE A 138 15.46 -7.06 11.37
CA PHE A 138 16.07 -8.23 11.98
C PHE A 138 16.04 -8.22 13.51
N ASP A 139 15.92 -7.05 14.11
CA ASP A 139 15.86 -6.91 15.58
C ASP A 139 14.43 -7.14 16.13
N ASN A 140 13.43 -7.17 15.24
CA ASN A 140 12.04 -7.34 15.61
C ASN A 140 11.44 -8.59 14.96
N ASN A 141 11.26 -9.65 15.75
CA ASN A 141 10.63 -10.89 15.29
C ASN A 141 9.23 -10.68 14.63
N THR A 142 8.56 -9.60 15.01
CA THR A 142 7.25 -9.24 14.45
C THR A 142 7.39 -8.72 13.02
N ALA A 143 8.45 -7.97 12.72
CA ALA A 143 8.69 -7.42 11.38
C ALA A 143 9.01 -8.54 10.37
N LEU A 144 9.87 -9.48 10.75
CA LEU A 144 10.18 -10.65 9.93
C LEU A 144 8.95 -11.51 9.68
N LYS A 145 8.14 -11.75 10.71
CA LYS A 145 6.88 -12.47 10.58
C LYS A 145 5.94 -11.76 9.60
N THR A 146 5.77 -10.45 9.73
CA THR A 146 4.92 -9.65 8.83
C THR A 146 5.41 -9.72 7.38
N LEU A 147 6.72 -9.69 7.15
CA LEU A 147 7.31 -9.87 5.83
C LEU A 147 6.97 -11.25 5.25
N VAL A 148 7.23 -12.32 6.01
CA VAL A 148 6.95 -13.69 5.57
C VAL A 148 5.46 -13.86 5.28
N ASP A 149 4.58 -13.40 6.15
CA ASP A 149 3.13 -13.48 5.97
C ASP A 149 2.66 -12.71 4.72
N THR A 150 3.28 -11.57 4.44
CA THR A 150 2.94 -10.74 3.27
C THR A 150 3.45 -11.36 1.97
N PHE A 151 4.71 -11.80 1.92
CA PHE A 151 5.29 -12.39 0.71
C PHE A 151 4.78 -13.80 0.40
N SER A 152 4.43 -14.57 1.43
CA SER A 152 3.87 -15.92 1.25
C SER A 152 2.40 -15.92 0.84
N GLY A 153 1.72 -14.78 0.94
CA GLY A 153 0.27 -14.68 0.68
C GLY A 153 -0.59 -15.43 1.71
N ILE A 154 -0.02 -15.89 2.82
CA ILE A 154 -0.73 -16.66 3.87
C ILE A 154 -1.96 -15.91 4.37
N LYS A 155 -1.87 -14.60 4.54
CA LYS A 155 -3.03 -13.77 4.95
C LYS A 155 -4.23 -13.87 4.01
N GLN A 156 -4.00 -14.11 2.72
CA GLN A 156 -5.10 -14.29 1.77
C GLN A 156 -5.85 -15.60 2.04
N PHE A 157 -5.12 -16.64 2.43
CA PHE A 157 -5.73 -17.91 2.84
C PHE A 157 -6.45 -17.79 4.17
N ASP A 158 -5.90 -17.06 5.14
CA ASP A 158 -6.57 -16.79 6.42
C ASP A 158 -7.89 -16.03 6.19
N ASN A 159 -7.89 -14.99 5.36
CA ASN A 159 -9.10 -14.27 4.98
C ASN A 159 -10.12 -15.18 4.28
N LEU A 160 -9.66 -16.09 3.41
CA LEU A 160 -10.53 -17.06 2.74
C LEU A 160 -11.16 -18.02 3.74
N VAL A 161 -10.39 -18.49 4.73
CA VAL A 161 -10.89 -19.36 5.82
C VAL A 161 -11.94 -18.64 6.67
N GLU A 162 -11.67 -17.37 7.04
CA GLU A 162 -12.64 -16.55 7.79
C GLU A 162 -13.93 -16.34 6.99
N MET A 163 -13.83 -15.98 5.71
CA MET A 163 -14.99 -15.81 4.84
C MET A 163 -15.78 -17.11 4.71
N THR A 164 -15.11 -18.24 4.54
CA THR A 164 -15.76 -19.55 4.41
C THR A 164 -16.49 -19.92 5.69
N SER A 165 -15.85 -19.72 6.84
CA SER A 165 -16.47 -19.94 8.16
C SER A 165 -17.67 -19.04 8.41
N TYR A 166 -17.60 -17.78 7.96
CA TYR A 166 -18.73 -16.86 8.04
C TYR A 166 -19.91 -17.33 7.17
N PHE A 167 -19.67 -17.77 5.94
CA PHE A 167 -20.72 -18.29 5.07
C PHE A 167 -21.32 -19.58 5.61
N GLU A 168 -20.51 -20.49 6.16
CA GLU A 168 -20.97 -21.69 6.84
C GLU A 168 -21.93 -21.33 7.97
N GLN A 169 -21.52 -20.42 8.86
CA GLN A 169 -22.36 -19.96 9.97
C GLN A 169 -23.66 -19.30 9.52
N GLN A 170 -23.63 -18.49 8.45
CA GLN A 170 -24.82 -17.89 7.88
C GLN A 170 -25.77 -18.95 7.29
N SER A 171 -25.21 -19.93 6.57
CA SER A 171 -25.98 -21.04 6.01
C SER A 171 -26.66 -21.87 7.11
N ASP A 172 -25.93 -22.21 8.16
CA ASP A 172 -26.48 -22.96 9.31
C ASP A 172 -27.58 -22.18 10.03
N ASN A 173 -27.39 -20.87 10.18
CA ASN A 173 -28.41 -20.01 10.77
C ASN A 173 -29.70 -19.98 9.92
N LEU A 174 -29.56 -19.92 8.59
CA LEU A 174 -30.71 -19.95 7.67
C LEU A 174 -31.42 -21.29 7.71
N VAL A 175 -30.68 -22.39 7.64
CA VAL A 175 -31.24 -23.76 7.74
C VAL A 175 -31.97 -23.94 9.06
N THR A 176 -31.36 -23.55 10.18
CA THR A 176 -31.95 -23.64 11.51
C THR A 176 -33.23 -22.80 11.61
N LYS A 177 -33.22 -21.60 11.00
CA LYS A 177 -34.37 -20.70 10.99
C LYS A 177 -35.54 -21.25 10.18
N GLU A 178 -35.27 -21.88 9.04
CA GLU A 178 -36.32 -22.54 8.24
C GLU A 178 -36.85 -23.79 8.93
N LEU A 179 -36.00 -24.62 9.52
CA LEU A 179 -36.41 -25.82 10.26
C LEU A 179 -37.23 -25.48 11.51
N ARG A 180 -36.97 -24.33 12.19
CA ARG A 180 -37.73 -23.88 13.36
C ARG A 180 -39.14 -23.36 13.01
N LYS A 181 -39.41 -23.04 11.74
CA LYS A 181 -40.77 -22.66 11.31
C LYS A 181 -41.78 -23.82 11.39
N ASP A 182 -41.27 -25.05 11.33
CA ASP A 182 -42.11 -26.24 11.45
C ASP A 182 -42.01 -26.84 12.87
N LYS A 183 -43.02 -26.56 13.71
CA LYS A 183 -43.05 -27.02 15.11
C LYS A 183 -42.93 -28.54 15.28
N LYS A 184 -43.21 -29.33 14.26
CA LYS A 184 -43.05 -30.80 14.29
C LYS A 184 -41.60 -31.24 14.19
N GLN A 185 -40.70 -30.39 13.73
CA GLN A 185 -39.30 -30.73 13.56
C GLN A 185 -38.40 -30.27 14.72
N GLU A 186 -38.94 -29.53 15.69
CA GLU A 186 -38.14 -28.96 16.78
C GLU A 186 -37.48 -30.04 17.67
N ALA A 187 -38.12 -31.18 17.84
CA ALA A 187 -37.58 -32.31 18.58
C ALA A 187 -36.40 -32.99 17.81
N ILE A 188 -36.54 -33.11 16.49
CA ILE A 188 -35.53 -33.69 15.63
C ILE A 188 -34.27 -32.79 15.57
N ILE A 189 -34.48 -31.47 15.53
CA ILE A 189 -33.37 -30.50 15.53
C ILE A 189 -32.56 -30.62 16.83
N LYS A 190 -33.21 -30.68 17.98
CA LYS A 190 -32.51 -30.85 19.27
C LYS A 190 -31.69 -32.14 19.33
N GLN A 191 -32.19 -33.22 18.74
CA GLN A 191 -31.49 -34.48 18.70
C GLN A 191 -30.24 -34.37 17.79
N LEU A 192 -30.37 -33.75 16.63
CA LEU A 192 -29.26 -33.54 15.69
C LEU A 192 -28.19 -32.61 16.26
N GLU A 193 -28.55 -31.53 16.92
CA GLU A 193 -27.61 -30.61 17.59
C GLU A 193 -26.78 -31.36 18.67
N PHE A 194 -27.43 -32.22 19.44
CA PHE A 194 -26.76 -33.03 20.46
C PHE A 194 -25.78 -34.03 19.84
N ASP A 195 -26.17 -34.70 18.74
CA ASP A 195 -25.31 -35.67 18.05
C ASP A 195 -24.12 -35.00 17.35
N LEU A 196 -24.31 -33.80 16.78
CA LEU A 196 -23.24 -32.99 16.21
C LEU A 196 -22.22 -32.54 17.26
N GLY A 197 -22.67 -32.15 18.43
CA GLY A 197 -21.80 -31.82 19.56
C GLY A 197 -20.91 -33.00 20.00
N LYS A 198 -21.45 -34.22 19.96
CA LYS A 198 -20.66 -35.45 20.24
C LYS A 198 -19.60 -35.70 19.16
N VAL A 199 -19.94 -35.55 17.89
CA VAL A 199 -18.98 -35.76 16.77
C VAL A 199 -17.85 -34.73 16.82
N GLN A 200 -18.15 -33.47 17.12
CA GLN A 200 -17.12 -32.41 17.28
C GLN A 200 -16.19 -32.71 18.43
N SER A 201 -16.68 -33.18 19.57
CA SER A 201 -15.85 -33.54 20.72
C SER A 201 -14.90 -34.72 20.39
N VAL A 202 -15.34 -35.73 19.66
CA VAL A 202 -14.51 -36.85 19.20
C VAL A 202 -13.44 -36.39 18.22
N ARG A 203 -13.75 -35.44 17.33
CA ARG A 203 -12.79 -34.90 16.36
C ARG A 203 -11.67 -34.11 17.03
N THR A 204 -11.98 -33.36 18.09
CA THR A 204 -10.98 -32.63 18.87
C THR A 204 -10.02 -33.57 19.59
N TYR A 205 -10.50 -34.71 20.07
CA TYR A 205 -9.64 -35.73 20.71
C TYR A 205 -8.75 -36.52 19.73
N SER A 206 -9.08 -36.59 18.45
CA SER A 206 -8.28 -37.30 17.44
C SER A 206 -7.09 -36.50 16.89
N TRP A 207 -6.98 -35.22 17.20
CA TRP A 207 -5.87 -34.35 16.78
C TRP A 207 -4.83 -34.12 17.88
N VAL A 208 -5.04 -34.66 19.08
CA VAL A 208 -4.15 -34.48 20.26
C VAL A 208 -3.34 -35.73 20.57
N ASN A 209 -3.58 -36.84 19.87
CA ASN A 209 -2.80 -38.09 19.91
C ASN A 209 -2.23 -38.41 18.53
#